data_f12ed4e552dddaa829555f05281ee21d
#
_entry.id   f12ed4e552dddaa829555f05281ee21d
#
_cell.length_a   1.000
_cell.length_b   1.000
_cell.length_c   1.000
_cell.angle_alpha   90.00
_cell.angle_beta   90.00
_cell.angle_gamma   90.00
#
_symmetry.space_group_name_H-M   'P 1'
#
loop_
_entity.id
_entity.type
_entity.pdbx_description
1 polymer ?
#
loop_
_entity_poly.entity_id
_entity_poly.type
_entity_poly.pdbx_seq_one_letter_code
_entity_poly.pdbx_strand_id
1 'polypeptide(L)'
;MVVYFSGTGNSKYIAERIAGSLQEKLLCMNERIKSGDTGSVKTRENLVVVVPTYAWRIPRVVSDWIGQTEFVGAKNVWYVMSCGSGIGGADIYNRKLSEKKGLKHMGTAQIIMPENYIAMFNAPDVEKAKKIVVAAGPCLLYTSPSPRDGLLS
;
A
#
# COMPACT_ATOMS: atom_id res chain seq x y z
N MET A 1 11.35 4.54 -0.49
CA MET A 1 10.24 5.09 -1.32
C MET A 1 8.93 4.44 -0.89
N VAL A 2 7.94 5.26 -0.63
CA VAL A 2 6.57 4.82 -0.37
C VAL A 2 5.71 5.24 -1.56
N VAL A 3 5.07 4.29 -2.22
CA VAL A 3 4.15 4.56 -3.33
C VAL A 3 2.73 4.18 -2.90
N TYR A 4 1.75 4.98 -3.25
CA TYR A 4 0.37 4.71 -2.85
C TYR A 4 -0.65 5.00 -3.94
N PHE A 5 -1.75 4.26 -3.87
CA PHE A 5 -2.97 4.52 -4.62
C PHE A 5 -4.12 4.66 -3.63
N SER A 6 -4.94 5.69 -3.78
CA SER A 6 -6.05 5.94 -2.86
C SER A 6 -7.28 6.45 -3.59
N GLY A 7 -8.42 5.82 -3.34
CA GLY A 7 -9.72 6.27 -3.84
C GLY A 7 -10.40 7.25 -2.89
N THR A 8 -10.39 6.97 -1.58
CA THR A 8 -11.15 7.70 -0.56
C THR A 8 -10.29 8.40 0.49
N GLY A 9 -8.97 8.24 0.43
CA GLY A 9 -8.04 8.86 1.37
C GLY A 9 -7.46 7.92 2.42
N ASN A 10 -8.00 6.72 2.61
CA ASN A 10 -7.51 5.79 3.62
C ASN A 10 -6.07 5.34 3.35
N SER A 11 -5.77 4.90 2.14
CA SER A 11 -4.42 4.50 1.77
C SER A 11 -3.45 5.67 1.78
N LYS A 12 -3.91 6.86 1.40
CA LYS A 12 -3.10 8.08 1.48
C LYS A 12 -2.69 8.38 2.92
N TYR A 13 -3.63 8.32 3.85
CA TYR A 13 -3.37 8.53 5.29
C TYR A 13 -2.32 7.54 5.80
N ILE A 14 -2.47 6.25 5.48
CA ILE A 14 -1.53 5.21 5.87
C ILE A 14 -0.15 5.50 5.26
N ALA A 15 -0.08 5.80 3.97
CA ALA A 15 1.16 6.06 3.26
C ALA A 15 1.91 7.27 3.83
N GLU A 16 1.21 8.34 4.15
CA GLU A 16 1.80 9.54 4.77
C GLU A 16 2.41 9.21 6.14
N ARG A 17 1.74 8.39 6.94
CA ARG A 17 2.25 7.97 8.24
C ARG A 17 3.50 7.11 8.11
N ILE A 18 3.50 6.17 7.19
CA ILE A 18 4.66 5.29 6.95
C ILE A 18 5.83 6.10 6.42
N ALA A 19 5.61 6.95 5.42
CA ALA A 19 6.65 7.78 4.84
C ALA A 19 7.27 8.73 5.87
N GLY A 20 6.45 9.32 6.74
CA GLY A 20 6.91 10.16 7.83
C GLY A 20 7.78 9.41 8.84
N SER A 21 7.36 8.21 9.25
CA SER A 21 8.11 7.38 10.19
C SER A 21 9.45 6.90 9.63
N LEU A 22 9.50 6.57 8.34
CA LEU A 22 10.69 6.06 7.67
C LEU A 22 11.55 7.17 7.06
N GLN A 23 11.09 8.41 7.08
CA GLN A 23 11.73 9.54 6.40
C GLN A 23 11.97 9.24 4.91
N GLU A 24 10.99 8.64 4.27
CA GLU A 24 11.02 8.25 2.86
C GLU A 24 10.18 9.18 1.99
N LYS A 25 10.53 9.23 0.71
CA LYS A 25 9.74 9.96 -0.29
C LYS A 25 8.41 9.25 -0.52
N LEU A 26 7.39 10.05 -0.78
CA LEU A 26 6.03 9.60 -1.03
C LEU A 26 5.66 9.88 -2.49
N LEU A 27 5.18 8.86 -3.20
CA LEU A 27 4.72 8.99 -4.59
C LEU A 27 3.26 8.54 -4.70
N CYS A 28 2.42 9.43 -5.26
CA CYS A 28 1.03 9.09 -5.57
C CYS A 28 0.96 8.42 -6.94
N MET A 29 0.43 7.18 -6.98
CA MET A 29 0.24 6.46 -8.24
C MET A 29 -0.96 6.92 -9.05
N ASN A 30 -1.96 7.55 -8.40
CA ASN A 30 -3.23 7.91 -9.04
C ASN A 30 -3.04 8.73 -10.33
N GLU A 31 -2.22 9.77 -10.27
CA GLU A 31 -2.00 10.66 -11.42
C GLU A 31 -1.26 9.94 -12.55
N ARG A 32 -0.26 9.14 -12.20
CA ARG A 32 0.50 8.37 -13.19
C ARG A 32 -0.37 7.32 -13.88
N ILE A 33 -1.21 6.62 -13.11
CA ILE A 33 -2.16 5.63 -13.67
C ILE A 33 -3.14 6.32 -14.59
N LYS A 34 -3.68 7.46 -14.17
CA LYS A 34 -4.66 8.23 -14.95
C LYS A 34 -4.09 8.73 -16.27
N SER A 35 -2.85 9.15 -16.28
CA SER A 35 -2.17 9.65 -17.48
C SER A 35 -1.51 8.56 -18.32
N GLY A 36 -1.50 7.31 -17.83
CA GLY A 36 -0.80 6.22 -18.49
C GLY A 36 0.73 6.30 -18.39
N ASP A 37 1.25 7.07 -17.44
CA ASP A 37 2.69 7.24 -17.23
C ASP A 37 3.30 6.04 -16.50
N THR A 38 4.03 5.21 -17.25
CA THR A 38 4.78 4.07 -16.73
C THR A 38 6.30 4.32 -16.75
N GLY A 39 6.71 5.58 -16.78
CA GLY A 39 8.11 5.96 -16.71
C GLY A 39 8.80 5.45 -15.45
N SER A 40 10.08 5.15 -15.53
CA SER A 40 10.85 4.60 -14.42
C SER A 40 10.80 5.49 -13.17
N VAL A 41 10.82 4.85 -12.02
CA VAL A 41 10.82 5.51 -10.70
C VAL A 41 12.12 5.16 -10.00
N LYS A 42 12.91 6.16 -9.65
CA LYS A 42 14.12 5.98 -8.85
C LYS A 42 13.73 5.76 -7.39
N THR A 43 14.19 4.66 -6.83
CA THR A 43 13.91 4.29 -5.44
C THR A 43 15.20 3.97 -4.71
N ARG A 44 15.10 3.87 -3.39
CA ARG A 44 16.10 3.19 -2.58
C ARG A 44 15.83 1.68 -2.62
N GLU A 45 16.62 0.92 -1.88
CA GLU A 45 16.53 -0.53 -1.79
C GLU A 45 15.14 -1.03 -1.40
N ASN A 46 14.47 -0.33 -0.48
CA ASN A 46 13.18 -0.73 0.07
C ASN A 46 12.02 0.06 -0.55
N LEU A 47 11.04 -0.67 -1.07
CA LEU A 47 9.82 -0.14 -1.65
C LEU A 47 8.63 -0.55 -0.77
N VAL A 48 7.79 0.41 -0.42
CA VAL A 48 6.52 0.14 0.29
C VAL A 48 5.36 0.54 -0.62
N VAL A 49 4.48 -0.40 -0.88
CA VAL A 49 3.27 -0.21 -1.71
C VAL A 49 2.06 -0.15 -0.79
N VAL A 50 1.36 0.98 -0.77
CA VAL A 50 0.19 1.21 0.07
C VAL A 50 -1.04 1.37 -0.81
N VAL A 51 -1.99 0.44 -0.69
CA VAL A 51 -3.13 0.35 -1.59
C VAL A 51 -4.40 -0.12 -0.86
N PRO A 52 -5.59 0.17 -1.40
CA PRO A 52 -6.82 -0.43 -0.90
C PRO A 52 -6.95 -1.89 -1.35
N THR A 53 -7.89 -2.60 -0.74
CA THR A 53 -8.24 -3.98 -1.12
C THR A 53 -9.53 -3.96 -1.93
N TYR A 54 -9.45 -4.45 -3.18
CA TYR A 54 -10.60 -4.61 -4.07
C TYR A 54 -10.76 -6.09 -4.41
N ALA A 55 -11.86 -6.69 -3.98
CA ALA A 55 -12.14 -8.13 -4.18
C ALA A 55 -10.97 -9.01 -3.74
N TRP A 56 -10.48 -8.78 -2.53
CA TRP A 56 -9.37 -9.52 -1.89
C TRP A 56 -8.04 -9.46 -2.65
N ARG A 57 -7.84 -8.41 -3.41
CA ARG A 57 -6.60 -8.16 -4.17
C ARG A 57 -6.29 -6.67 -4.18
N ILE A 58 -5.06 -6.33 -4.57
CA ILE A 58 -4.76 -4.94 -4.91
C ILE A 58 -5.56 -4.57 -6.17
N PRO A 59 -5.93 -3.29 -6.35
CA PRO A 59 -6.68 -2.88 -7.55
C PRO A 59 -5.95 -3.28 -8.82
N ARG A 60 -6.70 -3.76 -9.81
CA ARG A 60 -6.13 -4.24 -11.07
C ARG A 60 -5.28 -3.18 -11.77
N VAL A 61 -5.76 -1.94 -11.78
CA VAL A 61 -5.04 -0.81 -12.38
C VAL A 61 -3.68 -0.58 -11.71
N VAL A 62 -3.59 -0.85 -10.41
CA VAL A 62 -2.34 -0.74 -9.64
C VAL A 62 -1.39 -1.87 -10.01
N SER A 63 -1.88 -3.11 -10.03
CA SER A 63 -1.02 -4.25 -10.39
C SER A 63 -0.49 -4.13 -11.82
N ASP A 64 -1.31 -3.67 -12.75
CA ASP A 64 -0.90 -3.43 -14.14
C ASP A 64 0.16 -2.34 -14.22
N TRP A 65 -0.04 -1.23 -13.52
CA TRP A 65 0.92 -0.13 -13.49
C TRP A 65 2.26 -0.55 -12.86
N ILE A 66 2.22 -1.27 -11.75
CA ILE A 66 3.45 -1.81 -11.11
C ILE A 66 4.16 -2.76 -12.07
N GLY A 67 3.40 -3.62 -12.76
CA GLY A 67 3.96 -4.57 -13.72
C GLY A 67 4.69 -3.90 -14.90
N GLN A 68 4.27 -2.71 -15.28
CA GLN A 68 4.81 -1.96 -16.42
C GLN A 68 5.85 -0.92 -16.03
N THR A 69 5.96 -0.58 -14.75
CA THR A 69 6.86 0.46 -14.24
C THR A 69 8.14 -0.15 -13.72
N GLU A 70 9.29 0.40 -14.10
CA GLU A 70 10.58 0.00 -13.55
C GLU A 70 10.86 0.80 -12.28
N PHE A 71 11.15 0.10 -11.19
CA PHE A 71 11.58 0.71 -9.92
C PHE A 71 13.10 0.58 -9.79
N VAL A 72 13.80 1.60 -10.26
CA VAL A 72 15.27 1.59 -10.31
C VAL A 72 15.86 1.71 -8.92
N GLY A 73 16.63 0.70 -8.51
CA GLY A 73 17.28 0.63 -7.20
C GLY A 73 16.52 -0.21 -6.18
N ALA A 74 15.25 -0.54 -6.42
CA ALA A 74 14.46 -1.35 -5.49
C ALA A 74 14.93 -2.81 -5.51
N LYS A 75 15.04 -3.41 -4.32
CA LYS A 75 15.36 -4.84 -4.12
C LYS A 75 14.29 -5.55 -3.33
N ASN A 76 13.71 -4.89 -2.34
CA ASN A 76 12.72 -5.44 -1.42
C ASN A 76 11.42 -4.67 -1.54
N VAL A 77 10.29 -5.36 -1.35
CA VAL A 77 8.97 -4.74 -1.37
C VAL A 77 8.10 -5.24 -0.24
N TRP A 78 7.43 -4.29 0.43
CA TRP A 78 6.35 -4.53 1.39
C TRP A 78 5.05 -4.02 0.81
N TYR A 79 3.96 -4.74 1.07
CA TYR A 79 2.61 -4.31 0.70
C TYR A 79 1.83 -4.00 1.98
N VAL A 80 1.20 -2.84 2.02
CA VAL A 80 0.30 -2.44 3.11
C VAL A 80 -1.07 -2.16 2.50
N MET A 81 -2.06 -2.95 2.89
CA MET A 81 -3.38 -2.92 2.28
C MET A 81 -4.42 -2.44 3.28
N SER A 82 -5.10 -1.35 2.96
CA SER A 82 -6.27 -0.92 3.74
C SER A 82 -7.48 -1.77 3.36
N CYS A 83 -8.28 -2.12 4.34
CA CYS A 83 -9.47 -2.96 4.15
C CYS A 83 -10.53 -2.66 5.21
N GLY A 84 -11.77 -3.05 4.94
CA GLY A 84 -12.86 -2.94 5.92
C GLY A 84 -12.83 -4.08 6.94
N SER A 85 -12.51 -5.30 6.50
CA SER A 85 -12.54 -6.49 7.36
C SER A 85 -11.35 -7.42 7.19
N GLY A 86 -10.74 -7.48 6.00
CA GLY A 86 -9.59 -8.34 5.75
C GLY A 86 -9.19 -8.32 4.28
N ILE A 87 -8.03 -8.91 3.98
CA ILE A 87 -7.45 -8.93 2.63
C ILE A 87 -7.57 -10.30 1.94
N GLY A 88 -8.07 -11.32 2.65
CA GLY A 88 -8.18 -12.67 2.09
C GLY A 88 -6.83 -13.21 1.63
N GLY A 89 -6.79 -13.76 0.41
CA GLY A 89 -5.57 -14.33 -0.20
C GLY A 89 -4.70 -13.34 -0.96
N ALA A 90 -4.81 -12.04 -0.71
CA ALA A 90 -4.07 -11.01 -1.44
C ALA A 90 -2.55 -11.19 -1.41
N ASP A 91 -2.00 -11.74 -0.34
CA ASP A 91 -0.56 -11.98 -0.20
C ASP A 91 0.01 -12.84 -1.34
N ILE A 92 -0.75 -13.84 -1.79
CA ILE A 92 -0.33 -14.74 -2.88
C ILE A 92 -0.14 -13.95 -4.18
N TYR A 93 -1.06 -13.05 -4.49
CA TYR A 93 -0.99 -12.21 -5.69
C TYR A 93 0.14 -11.20 -5.61
N ASN A 94 0.35 -10.61 -4.42
CA ASN A 94 1.44 -9.67 -4.18
C ASN A 94 2.80 -10.35 -4.34
N ARG A 95 2.94 -11.56 -3.84
CA ARG A 95 4.15 -12.37 -3.98
C ARG A 95 4.45 -12.66 -5.44
N LYS A 96 3.45 -13.08 -6.21
CA LYS A 96 3.62 -13.34 -7.66
C LYS A 96 4.02 -12.08 -8.42
N LEU A 97 3.40 -10.94 -8.11
CA LEU A 97 3.76 -9.67 -8.73
C LEU A 97 5.20 -9.26 -8.42
N SER A 98 5.62 -9.43 -7.17
CA SER A 98 6.99 -9.15 -6.74
C SER A 98 8.01 -10.02 -7.47
N GLU A 99 7.75 -11.32 -7.59
CA GLU A 99 8.60 -12.25 -8.33
C GLU A 99 8.72 -11.85 -9.80
N LYS A 100 7.62 -11.49 -10.44
CA LYS A 100 7.60 -10.99 -11.81
C LYS A 100 8.46 -9.76 -12.00
N LYS A 101 8.55 -8.90 -10.97
CA LYS A 101 9.35 -7.68 -10.99
C LYS A 101 10.80 -7.90 -10.54
N GLY A 102 11.17 -9.10 -10.15
CA GLY A 102 12.50 -9.38 -9.61
C GLY A 102 12.75 -8.77 -8.24
N LEU A 103 11.69 -8.49 -7.49
CA LEU A 103 11.75 -7.94 -6.14
C LEU A 103 11.52 -9.02 -5.09
N LYS A 104 12.24 -8.91 -3.97
CA LYS A 104 12.02 -9.79 -2.84
C LYS A 104 10.77 -9.35 -2.09
N HIS A 105 9.77 -10.23 -2.03
CA HIS A 105 8.54 -10.00 -1.27
C HIS A 105 8.83 -10.15 0.22
N MET A 106 8.76 -9.06 0.97
CA MET A 106 9.07 -9.03 2.41
C MET A 106 7.84 -9.31 3.27
N GLY A 107 6.67 -8.97 2.80
CA GLY A 107 5.41 -9.23 3.50
C GLY A 107 4.26 -8.39 2.99
N THR A 108 3.05 -8.81 3.38
CA THR A 108 1.81 -8.06 3.16
C THR A 108 1.14 -7.85 4.52
N ALA A 109 0.89 -6.58 4.87
CA ALA A 109 0.18 -6.20 6.08
C ALA A 109 -1.22 -5.70 5.73
N GLN A 110 -2.19 -5.98 6.59
CA GLN A 110 -3.53 -5.42 6.47
C GLN A 110 -3.78 -4.39 7.56
N ILE A 111 -4.45 -3.32 7.20
CA ILE A 111 -4.86 -2.26 8.12
C ILE A 111 -6.37 -2.09 8.00
N ILE A 112 -7.08 -2.32 9.09
CA ILE A 112 -8.53 -2.11 9.13
C ILE A 112 -8.82 -0.61 9.16
N MET A 113 -9.53 -0.12 8.16
CA MET A 113 -9.91 1.29 8.00
C MET A 113 -11.41 1.41 7.78
N PRO A 114 -12.01 2.61 7.87
CA PRO A 114 -13.42 2.80 7.59
C PRO A 114 -13.81 2.23 6.23
N GLU A 115 -14.97 1.53 6.20
CA GLU A 115 -15.48 0.94 4.96
C GLU A 115 -15.77 2.04 3.92
N ASN A 116 -15.22 1.89 2.74
CA ASN A 116 -15.40 2.84 1.65
C ASN A 116 -16.12 2.26 0.44
N TYR A 117 -16.63 1.03 0.55
CA TYR A 117 -17.37 0.37 -0.53
C TYR A 117 -18.87 0.43 -0.27
N ILE A 118 -19.44 1.61 -0.44
CA ILE A 118 -20.83 1.93 -0.10
C ILE A 118 -21.86 1.13 -0.89
N ALA A 119 -21.51 0.68 -2.10
CA ALA A 119 -22.44 -0.06 -2.97
C ALA A 119 -22.86 -1.42 -2.40
N MET A 120 -22.02 -2.05 -1.58
CA MET A 120 -22.29 -3.37 -1.00
C MET A 120 -22.53 -3.33 0.51
N PHE A 121 -22.04 -2.32 1.19
CA PHE A 121 -22.10 -2.21 2.64
C PHE A 121 -22.55 -0.81 3.04
N ASN A 122 -23.25 -0.70 4.15
CA ASN A 122 -23.53 0.60 4.74
C ASN A 122 -22.21 1.18 5.25
N ALA A 123 -21.89 2.40 4.83
CA ALA A 123 -20.74 3.10 5.36
C ALA A 123 -20.91 3.30 6.88
N PRO A 124 -19.86 3.11 7.68
CA PRO A 124 -19.96 3.42 9.10
C PRO A 124 -20.25 4.92 9.28
N ASP A 125 -20.98 5.27 10.35
CA ASP A 125 -21.21 6.66 10.67
C ASP A 125 -19.88 7.37 11.01
N VAL A 126 -19.91 8.70 11.08
CA VAL A 126 -18.70 9.51 11.31
C VAL A 126 -17.98 9.12 12.59
N GLU A 127 -18.73 8.81 13.66
CA GLU A 127 -18.14 8.42 14.94
C GLU A 127 -17.47 7.06 14.86
N LYS A 128 -18.09 6.08 14.21
CA LYS A 128 -17.47 4.77 13.97
C LYS A 128 -16.23 4.88 13.09
N ALA A 129 -16.30 5.69 12.04
CA ALA A 129 -15.17 5.91 11.14
C ALA A 129 -13.97 6.49 11.91
N LYS A 130 -14.19 7.49 12.75
CA LYS A 130 -13.14 8.06 13.60
C LYS A 130 -12.52 7.03 14.52
N LYS A 131 -13.34 6.20 15.17
CA LYS A 131 -12.86 5.13 16.06
C LYS A 131 -11.99 4.11 15.30
N ILE A 132 -12.38 3.73 14.10
CA ILE A 132 -11.60 2.79 13.26
C ILE A 132 -10.25 3.41 12.89
N VAL A 133 -10.22 4.67 12.48
CA VAL A 133 -8.97 5.38 12.12
C VAL A 133 -8.03 5.47 13.32
N VAL A 134 -8.55 5.81 14.50
CA VAL A 134 -7.77 5.88 15.73
C VAL A 134 -7.20 4.51 16.09
N ALA A 135 -8.02 3.45 16.00
CA ALA A 135 -7.59 2.08 16.28
C ALA A 135 -6.52 1.57 15.30
N ALA A 136 -6.51 2.05 14.06
CA ALA A 136 -5.50 1.69 13.06
C ALA A 136 -4.13 2.30 13.36
N GLY A 137 -4.04 3.37 14.14
CA GLY A 137 -2.78 4.05 14.48
C GLY A 137 -1.72 3.12 15.04
N PRO A 138 -1.99 2.31 16.09
CA PRO A 138 -1.02 1.33 16.61
C PRO A 138 -0.60 0.30 15.57
N CYS A 139 -1.53 -0.19 14.74
CA CYS A 139 -1.22 -1.16 13.68
C CYS A 139 -0.21 -0.59 12.68
N LEU A 140 -0.30 0.69 12.34
CA LEU A 140 0.64 1.36 11.45
C LEU A 140 2.06 1.36 12.00
N LEU A 141 2.22 1.51 13.32
CA LEU A 141 3.53 1.48 13.96
C LEU A 141 4.16 0.08 13.90
N TYR A 142 3.36 -0.98 14.03
CA TYR A 142 3.85 -2.36 14.00
C TYR A 142 4.08 -2.90 12.60
N THR A 143 3.34 -2.44 11.60
CA THR A 143 3.41 -2.94 10.23
C THR A 143 4.39 -2.17 9.35
N SER A 144 4.81 -0.98 9.76
CA SER A 144 5.83 -0.22 9.04
C SER A 144 7.18 -0.92 9.13
N PRO A 145 7.90 -1.11 8.01
CA PRO A 145 9.27 -1.60 8.05
C PRO A 145 10.13 -0.65 8.90
N SER A 146 10.89 -1.20 9.87
CA SER A 146 11.74 -0.36 10.68
C SER A 146 12.97 0.10 9.87
N PRO A 147 13.59 1.25 10.22
CA PRO A 147 14.84 1.65 9.59
C PRO A 147 15.96 0.60 9.77
N ARG A 148 15.93 -0.17 10.86
CA ARG A 148 16.87 -1.25 11.10
C ARG A 148 16.69 -2.39 10.11
N ASP A 149 15.46 -2.75 9.78
CA ASP A 149 15.16 -3.79 8.79
C ASP A 149 15.71 -3.40 7.42
N GLY A 150 15.61 -2.12 7.05
CA GLY A 150 16.20 -1.58 5.83
C GLY A 150 17.73 -1.60 5.82
N LEU A 151 18.38 -1.50 6.97
CA LEU A 151 19.83 -1.55 7.09
C LEU A 151 20.39 -2.97 7.09
N LEU A 152 19.58 -3.96 7.49
CA LEU A 152 19.96 -5.37 7.55
C LEU A 152 19.69 -6.12 6.25
N SER A 153 18.96 -5.53 5.35
CA SER A 153 18.57 -6.15 4.07
C SER A 153 19.52 -5.82 2.92
#